data_c437986208c982ff3c302f3ba79f40c9
#
_entry.id   c437986208c982ff3c302f3ba79f40c9
#
_cell.length_a   1.000
_cell.length_b   1.000
_cell.length_c   1.000
_cell.angle_alpha   90.00
_cell.angle_beta   90.00
_cell.angle_gamma   90.00
#
_symmetry.space_group_name_H-M   'P 1'
#
loop_
_entity.id
_entity.type
_entity.pdbx_description
1 polymer ?
#
loop_
_entity_poly.entity_id
_entity_poly.type
_entity_poly.pdbx_seq_one_letter_code
_entity_poly.pdbx_strand_id
1 'polypeptide(L)'
;MSDVFSYSRINTFKNCRELYHINYIQGIRKDNENIEAYLGTCVHSVIEDIYNANNQGINFDEIVDMYKKKWEDNWHDNIFLIDRTKKAYQYYDLGIECLRNFYRKNIHNNTSFLDNVLDSELEVEFSIEGIAFRGIIDRLDFDPDLNKYSINDYKTSKR
;
A
#
# COMPACT_ATOMS: atom_id res chain seq x y z
N MET A 1 15.31 -2.97 -24.38
CA MET A 1 14.19 -3.35 -23.51
C MET A 1 13.19 -2.20 -23.53
N SER A 2 11.92 -2.43 -23.82
CA SER A 2 10.90 -1.38 -23.75
C SER A 2 10.77 -0.90 -22.30
N ASP A 3 10.81 0.41 -22.10
CA ASP A 3 10.61 0.99 -20.78
C ASP A 3 9.18 0.72 -20.28
N VAL A 4 9.05 0.06 -19.12
CA VAL A 4 7.77 -0.13 -18.44
C VAL A 4 7.56 1.03 -17.48
N PHE A 5 6.44 1.72 -17.59
CA PHE A 5 6.10 2.86 -16.75
C PHE A 5 5.20 2.45 -15.59
N SER A 6 5.37 3.13 -14.45
CA SER A 6 4.46 3.04 -13.30
C SER A 6 3.99 4.43 -12.91
N TYR A 7 2.91 4.49 -12.12
CA TYR A 7 2.45 5.77 -11.56
C TYR A 7 3.55 6.51 -10.81
N SER A 8 4.32 5.82 -9.96
CA SER A 8 5.42 6.41 -9.20
C SER A 8 6.52 6.97 -10.11
N ARG A 9 6.87 6.24 -11.20
CA ARG A 9 7.84 6.70 -12.19
C ARG A 9 7.37 8.00 -12.87
N ILE A 10 6.11 8.04 -13.31
CA ILE A 10 5.51 9.23 -13.94
C ILE A 10 5.44 10.39 -12.95
N ASN A 11 5.01 10.13 -11.72
CA ASN A 11 4.89 11.15 -10.69
C ASN A 11 6.26 11.75 -10.33
N THR A 12 7.32 10.93 -10.27
CA THR A 12 8.69 11.43 -10.09
C THR A 12 9.09 12.39 -11.20
N PHE A 13 8.79 12.06 -12.46
CA PHE A 13 9.07 12.94 -13.58
C PHE A 13 8.32 14.27 -13.50
N LYS A 14 7.04 14.24 -13.13
CA LYS A 14 6.21 15.45 -12.98
C LYS A 14 6.70 16.35 -11.86
N ASN A 15 7.13 15.78 -10.75
CA ASN A 15 7.55 16.53 -9.55
C ASN A 15 9.00 17.04 -9.67
N CYS A 16 9.92 16.23 -10.18
CA CYS A 16 11.32 16.60 -10.33
C CYS A 16 12.00 15.80 -11.45
N ARG A 17 12.25 16.45 -12.57
CA ARG A 17 12.91 15.85 -13.74
C ARG A 17 14.34 15.39 -13.43
N GLU A 18 15.07 16.12 -12.58
CA GLU A 18 16.42 15.73 -12.16
C GLU A 18 16.40 14.46 -11.34
N LEU A 19 15.48 14.33 -10.38
CA LEU A 19 15.31 13.10 -9.61
C LEU A 19 14.92 11.91 -10.50
N TYR A 20 14.07 12.15 -11.50
CA TYR A 20 13.74 11.14 -12.49
C TYR A 20 14.99 10.70 -13.28
N HIS A 21 15.81 11.64 -13.72
CA HIS A 21 17.04 11.34 -14.44
C HIS A 21 17.99 10.50 -13.60
N ILE A 22 18.22 10.89 -12.34
CA ILE A 22 19.07 10.14 -11.40
C ILE A 22 18.53 8.72 -11.17
N ASN A 23 17.25 8.60 -10.84
CA ASN A 23 16.67 7.31 -10.41
C ASN A 23 16.41 6.34 -11.56
N TYR A 24 15.96 6.84 -12.72
CA TYR A 24 15.44 5.98 -13.80
C TYR A 24 16.30 5.96 -15.06
N ILE A 25 17.14 6.99 -15.28
CA ILE A 25 18.06 7.02 -16.43
C ILE A 25 19.45 6.57 -16.00
N GLN A 26 19.97 7.14 -14.90
CA GLN A 26 21.29 6.74 -14.37
C GLN A 26 21.22 5.47 -13.49
N GLY A 27 20.03 5.06 -13.04
CA GLY A 27 19.83 3.90 -12.17
C GLY A 27 20.35 4.09 -10.74
N ILE A 28 20.65 5.32 -10.34
CA ILE A 28 21.17 5.64 -9.01
C ILE A 28 19.99 5.77 -8.05
N ARG A 29 19.78 4.74 -7.24
CA ARG A 29 18.76 4.74 -6.17
C ARG A 29 19.46 4.67 -4.83
N LYS A 30 18.98 5.48 -3.88
CA LYS A 30 19.39 5.35 -2.48
C LYS A 30 18.43 4.41 -1.77
N ASP A 31 18.95 3.56 -0.91
CA ASP A 31 18.16 2.65 -0.07
C ASP A 31 17.51 3.39 1.12
N ASN A 32 17.31 4.71 0.98
CA ASN A 32 16.67 5.52 2.01
C ASN A 32 15.16 5.50 1.80
N GLU A 33 14.43 5.22 2.85
CA GLU A 33 12.97 5.22 2.88
C GLU A 33 12.46 6.30 3.86
N ASN A 34 11.49 7.12 3.44
CA ASN A 34 10.84 8.01 4.39
C ASN A 34 9.83 7.22 5.24
N ILE A 35 9.64 7.66 6.48
CA ILE A 35 8.81 6.95 7.45
C ILE A 35 7.33 6.87 7.02
N GLU A 36 6.86 7.84 6.21
CA GLU A 36 5.51 7.83 5.66
C GLU A 36 5.31 6.68 4.66
N ALA A 37 6.30 6.43 3.80
CA ALA A 37 6.29 5.29 2.87
C ALA A 37 6.39 3.97 3.65
N TYR A 38 7.30 3.88 4.61
CA TYR A 38 7.45 2.74 5.49
C TYR A 38 6.15 2.37 6.22
N LEU A 39 5.48 3.38 6.82
CA LEU A 39 4.16 3.20 7.43
C LEU A 39 3.16 2.64 6.42
N GLY A 40 3.13 3.22 5.21
CA GLY A 40 2.26 2.77 4.13
C GLY A 40 2.49 1.29 3.81
N THR A 41 3.74 0.89 3.59
CA THR A 41 4.13 -0.50 3.31
C THR A 41 3.68 -1.45 4.42
N CYS A 42 3.88 -1.09 5.69
CA CYS A 42 3.45 -1.92 6.82
C CYS A 42 1.93 -2.07 6.89
N VAL A 43 1.17 -0.98 6.68
CA VAL A 43 -0.30 -1.03 6.70
C VAL A 43 -0.85 -1.88 5.55
N HIS A 44 -0.37 -1.67 4.31
CA HIS A 44 -0.78 -2.45 3.14
C HIS A 44 -0.48 -3.94 3.32
N SER A 45 0.73 -4.27 3.81
CA SER A 45 1.11 -5.67 4.04
C SER A 45 0.23 -6.36 5.09
N VAL A 46 -0.27 -5.65 6.11
CA VAL A 46 -1.23 -6.21 7.07
C VAL A 46 -2.59 -6.44 6.42
N ILE A 47 -3.07 -5.49 5.61
CA ILE A 47 -4.34 -5.62 4.89
C ILE A 47 -4.28 -6.79 3.91
N GLU A 48 -3.19 -6.92 3.16
CA GLU A 48 -2.92 -8.05 2.27
C GLU A 48 -2.96 -9.39 3.02
N ASP A 49 -2.25 -9.50 4.16
CA ASP A 49 -2.24 -10.72 4.97
C ASP A 49 -3.65 -11.10 5.46
N ILE A 50 -4.51 -10.10 5.81
CA ILE A 50 -5.90 -10.33 6.20
C ILE A 50 -6.70 -10.97 5.06
N TYR A 51 -6.55 -10.46 3.83
CA TYR A 51 -7.23 -11.02 2.66
C TYR A 51 -6.71 -12.41 2.31
N ASN A 52 -5.39 -12.59 2.30
CA ASN A 52 -4.74 -13.86 1.95
C ASN A 52 -5.03 -14.97 2.97
N ALA A 53 -5.14 -14.63 4.27
CA ALA A 53 -5.51 -15.59 5.30
C ALA A 53 -6.97 -16.04 5.23
N ASN A 54 -7.81 -15.35 4.48
CA ASN A 54 -9.25 -15.61 4.34
C ASN A 54 -9.97 -15.75 5.71
N ASN A 55 -9.53 -14.95 6.71
CA ASN A 55 -10.04 -15.02 8.08
C ASN A 55 -11.16 -14.02 8.31
N GLN A 56 -12.40 -14.44 8.13
CA GLN A 56 -13.58 -13.61 8.37
C GLN A 56 -13.81 -13.25 9.85
N GLY A 57 -13.17 -13.96 10.78
CA GLY A 57 -13.32 -13.76 12.21
C GLY A 57 -12.23 -12.91 12.86
N ILE A 58 -11.31 -12.32 12.09
CA ILE A 58 -10.20 -11.56 12.64
C ILE A 58 -10.70 -10.38 13.49
N ASN A 59 -10.16 -10.23 14.69
CA ASN A 59 -10.45 -9.11 15.57
C ASN A 59 -9.39 -8.00 15.47
N PHE A 60 -9.68 -6.84 16.06
CA PHE A 60 -8.79 -5.70 15.95
C PHE A 60 -7.45 -5.88 16.68
N ASP A 61 -7.44 -6.61 17.81
CA ASP A 61 -6.20 -6.83 18.56
C ASP A 61 -5.23 -7.72 17.77
N GLU A 62 -5.73 -8.73 17.07
CA GLU A 62 -4.92 -9.55 16.15
C GLU A 62 -4.33 -8.70 15.00
N ILE A 63 -5.08 -7.75 14.46
CA ILE A 63 -4.59 -6.83 13.44
C ILE A 63 -3.46 -5.94 13.99
N VAL A 64 -3.60 -5.45 15.23
CA VAL A 64 -2.56 -4.66 15.90
C VAL A 64 -1.29 -5.48 16.13
N ASP A 65 -1.41 -6.74 16.52
CA ASP A 65 -0.27 -7.65 16.71
C ASP A 65 0.45 -7.94 15.38
N MET A 66 -0.31 -8.15 14.28
CA MET A 66 0.26 -8.30 12.95
C MET A 66 1.03 -7.03 12.53
N TYR A 67 0.45 -5.85 12.76
CA TYR A 67 1.08 -4.58 12.43
C TYR A 67 2.36 -4.34 13.23
N LYS A 68 2.32 -4.60 14.54
CA LYS A 68 3.50 -4.51 15.40
C LYS A 68 4.63 -5.39 14.87
N LYS A 69 4.32 -6.63 14.53
CA LYS A 69 5.31 -7.56 13.97
C LYS A 69 5.90 -7.05 12.66
N LYS A 70 5.05 -6.61 11.70
CA LYS A 70 5.51 -6.05 10.42
C LYS A 70 6.40 -4.82 10.63
N TRP A 71 6.02 -3.94 11.57
CA TRP A 71 6.79 -2.75 11.91
C TRP A 71 8.15 -3.08 12.51
N GLU A 72 8.24 -4.04 13.41
CA GLU A 72 9.50 -4.43 14.06
C GLU A 72 10.40 -5.22 13.11
N ASP A 73 9.86 -6.17 12.37
CA ASP A 73 10.63 -7.07 11.49
C ASP A 73 11.24 -6.34 10.27
N ASN A 74 10.57 -5.31 9.77
CA ASN A 74 11.00 -4.57 8.58
C ASN A 74 11.76 -3.27 8.91
N TRP A 75 11.88 -2.90 10.19
CA TRP A 75 12.60 -1.68 10.58
C TRP A 75 14.08 -1.75 10.21
N HIS A 76 14.59 -0.68 9.60
CA HIS A 76 16.01 -0.59 9.21
C HIS A 76 16.56 0.84 9.38
N ASP A 77 17.89 0.97 9.49
CA ASP A 77 18.59 2.22 9.82
C ASP A 77 18.50 3.32 8.74
N ASN A 78 18.08 2.96 7.52
CA ASN A 78 17.93 3.90 6.41
C ASN A 78 16.55 4.60 6.39
N ILE A 79 15.67 4.30 7.37
CA ILE A 79 14.40 5.02 7.54
C ILE A 79 14.66 6.41 8.10
N PHE A 80 14.13 7.43 7.42
CA PHE A 80 14.30 8.82 7.87
C PHE A 80 12.96 9.55 8.00
N LEU A 81 12.93 10.53 8.92
CA LEU A 81 11.80 11.40 9.14
C LEU A 81 11.99 12.70 8.34
N ILE A 82 11.00 13.04 7.50
CA ILE A 82 10.95 14.32 6.79
C ILE A 82 10.64 15.43 7.80
N ASP A 83 9.61 15.23 8.62
CA ASP A 83 9.23 16.15 9.70
C ASP A 83 10.03 15.84 10.96
N ARG A 84 11.11 16.62 11.18
CA ARG A 84 12.01 16.47 12.34
C ARG A 84 11.38 16.84 13.67
N THR A 85 10.19 17.41 13.70
CA THR A 85 9.45 17.69 14.94
C THR A 85 8.71 16.48 15.46
N LYS A 86 8.51 15.48 14.62
CA LYS A 86 7.84 14.22 14.96
C LYS A 86 8.85 13.13 15.31
N LYS A 87 8.34 12.10 15.97
CA LYS A 87 9.10 10.88 16.32
C LYS A 87 8.46 9.66 15.68
N ALA A 88 9.23 8.60 15.49
CA ALA A 88 8.79 7.37 14.83
C ALA A 88 7.50 6.77 15.44
N TYR A 89 7.34 6.83 16.77
CA TYR A 89 6.16 6.29 17.44
C TYR A 89 4.85 6.98 17.00
N GLN A 90 4.88 8.28 16.63
CA GLN A 90 3.70 8.99 16.16
C GLN A 90 3.23 8.48 14.79
N TYR A 91 4.15 8.02 13.97
CA TYR A 91 3.83 7.36 12.70
C TYR A 91 3.34 5.93 12.92
N TYR A 92 3.92 5.22 13.91
CA TYR A 92 3.40 3.93 14.33
C TYR A 92 1.94 4.02 14.79
N ASP A 93 1.62 4.98 15.65
CA ASP A 93 0.25 5.23 16.13
C ASP A 93 -0.70 5.61 14.97
N LEU A 94 -0.22 6.37 13.99
CA LEU A 94 -0.99 6.72 12.80
C LEU A 94 -1.34 5.47 11.97
N GLY A 95 -0.41 4.51 11.86
CA GLY A 95 -0.68 3.23 11.19
C GLY A 95 -1.76 2.42 11.91
N ILE A 96 -1.75 2.38 13.23
CA ILE A 96 -2.81 1.76 14.03
C ILE A 96 -4.16 2.44 13.75
N GLU A 97 -4.22 3.78 13.65
CA GLU A 97 -5.45 4.49 13.31
C GLU A 97 -5.94 4.18 11.89
N CYS A 98 -5.04 4.05 10.92
CA CYS A 98 -5.39 3.63 9.56
C CYS A 98 -6.04 2.24 9.57
N LEU A 99 -5.44 1.27 10.28
CA LEU A 99 -5.97 -0.10 10.41
C LEU A 99 -7.28 -0.13 11.21
N ARG A 100 -7.45 0.73 12.22
CA ARG A 100 -8.71 0.85 12.96
C ARG A 100 -9.84 1.34 12.07
N ASN A 101 -9.56 2.33 11.20
CA ASN A 101 -10.53 2.83 10.24
C ASN A 101 -10.86 1.77 9.19
N PHE A 102 -9.86 1.04 8.70
CA PHE A 102 -10.05 -0.10 7.81
C PHE A 102 -10.93 -1.17 8.45
N TYR A 103 -10.62 -1.59 9.68
CA TYR A 103 -11.38 -2.59 10.43
C TYR A 103 -12.85 -2.18 10.61
N ARG A 104 -13.10 -0.95 11.08
CA ARG A 104 -14.45 -0.44 11.29
C ARG A 104 -15.28 -0.39 10.01
N LYS A 105 -14.64 -0.03 8.90
CA LYS A 105 -15.32 0.14 7.61
C LYS A 105 -15.59 -1.19 6.90
N ASN A 106 -14.66 -2.13 6.97
CA ASN A 106 -14.68 -3.32 6.13
C ASN A 106 -15.01 -4.60 6.89
N ILE A 107 -14.56 -4.75 8.15
CA ILE A 107 -14.61 -6.02 8.88
C ILE A 107 -15.65 -5.99 10.01
N HIS A 108 -15.67 -4.93 10.82
CA HIS A 108 -16.51 -4.86 12.01
C HIS A 108 -18.00 -4.98 11.64
N ASN A 109 -18.67 -6.01 12.19
CA ASN A 109 -20.05 -6.39 11.89
C ASN A 109 -20.32 -6.74 10.42
N ASN A 110 -19.30 -7.07 9.64
CA ASN A 110 -19.43 -7.52 8.26
C ASN A 110 -18.88 -8.92 8.09
N THR A 111 -19.75 -9.92 8.15
CA THR A 111 -19.41 -11.34 8.02
C THR A 111 -19.10 -11.74 6.57
N SER A 112 -19.37 -10.87 5.63
CA SER A 112 -19.22 -11.09 4.19
C SER A 112 -18.14 -10.21 3.56
N PHE A 113 -17.21 -9.66 4.35
CA PHE A 113 -16.24 -8.70 3.82
C PHE A 113 -15.25 -9.29 2.81
N LEU A 114 -15.14 -10.62 2.77
CA LEU A 114 -14.29 -11.35 1.82
C LEU A 114 -15.05 -11.90 0.61
N ASP A 115 -16.38 -11.96 0.64
CA ASP A 115 -17.17 -12.72 -0.34
C ASP A 115 -16.97 -12.26 -1.80
N ASN A 116 -16.74 -10.98 -2.01
CA ASN A 116 -16.57 -10.39 -3.36
C ASN A 116 -15.11 -10.08 -3.70
N VAL A 117 -14.17 -10.36 -2.82
CA VAL A 117 -12.75 -10.08 -3.05
C VAL A 117 -12.18 -11.11 -4.01
N LEU A 118 -11.69 -10.67 -5.16
CA LEU A 118 -11.00 -11.51 -6.13
C LEU A 118 -9.51 -11.60 -5.84
N ASP A 119 -8.89 -10.45 -5.52
CA ASP A 119 -7.45 -10.39 -5.33
C ASP A 119 -7.07 -9.15 -4.52
N SER A 120 -5.90 -9.19 -3.86
CA SER A 120 -5.28 -8.09 -3.15
C SER A 120 -3.81 -7.96 -3.56
N GLU A 121 -3.29 -6.72 -3.62
CA GLU A 121 -1.95 -6.39 -4.13
C GLU A 121 -1.71 -6.98 -5.54
N LEU A 122 -2.76 -6.98 -6.38
CA LEU A 122 -2.73 -7.55 -7.72
C LEU A 122 -1.80 -6.75 -8.64
N GLU A 123 -0.72 -7.37 -9.09
CA GLU A 123 0.14 -6.80 -10.13
C GLU A 123 -0.57 -6.86 -11.50
N VAL A 124 -0.64 -5.73 -12.18
CA VAL A 124 -1.21 -5.61 -13.51
C VAL A 124 -0.21 -5.00 -14.48
N GLU A 125 -0.15 -5.57 -15.68
CA GLU A 125 0.56 -5.01 -16.82
C GLU A 125 -0.41 -4.75 -17.97
N PHE A 126 -0.28 -3.58 -18.59
CA PHE A 126 -1.11 -3.18 -19.72
C PHE A 126 -0.35 -2.25 -20.65
N SER A 127 -0.90 -2.00 -21.84
CA SER A 127 -0.33 -1.03 -22.76
C SER A 127 -1.37 0.01 -23.21
N ILE A 128 -0.92 1.26 -23.34
CA ILE A 128 -1.69 2.35 -23.91
C ILE A 128 -0.86 2.91 -25.07
N GLU A 129 -1.43 2.86 -26.29
CA GLU A 129 -0.76 3.34 -27.50
C GLU A 129 0.66 2.76 -27.70
N GLY A 130 0.83 1.47 -27.36
CA GLY A 130 2.10 0.75 -27.49
C GLY A 130 3.13 1.04 -26.37
N ILE A 131 2.79 1.87 -25.39
CA ILE A 131 3.62 2.13 -24.22
C ILE A 131 3.20 1.16 -23.10
N ALA A 132 4.17 0.42 -22.53
CA ALA A 132 3.92 -0.55 -21.48
C ALA A 132 3.83 0.13 -20.11
N PHE A 133 2.82 -0.26 -19.34
CA PHE A 133 2.59 0.19 -17.96
C PHE A 133 2.47 -0.99 -17.02
N ARG A 134 2.85 -0.75 -15.77
CA ARG A 134 2.55 -1.65 -14.66
C ARG A 134 1.98 -0.90 -13.48
N GLY A 135 1.12 -1.56 -12.73
CA GLY A 135 0.53 -1.03 -11.50
C GLY A 135 0.26 -2.14 -10.52
N ILE A 136 -0.08 -1.76 -9.30
CA ILE A 136 -0.56 -2.65 -8.26
C ILE A 136 -1.95 -2.15 -7.88
N ILE A 137 -2.91 -3.07 -7.80
CA ILE A 137 -4.27 -2.82 -7.34
C ILE A 137 -4.35 -3.33 -5.91
N ASP A 138 -4.56 -2.44 -4.92
CA ASP A 138 -4.59 -2.81 -3.50
C ASP A 138 -5.67 -3.86 -3.21
N ARG A 139 -6.84 -3.72 -3.85
CA ARG A 139 -7.90 -4.73 -3.80
C ARG A 139 -8.81 -4.66 -5.04
N LEU A 140 -9.08 -5.82 -5.63
CA LEU A 140 -10.03 -6.03 -6.72
C LEU A 140 -11.22 -6.84 -6.22
N ASP A 141 -12.43 -6.30 -6.38
CA ASP A 141 -13.68 -6.99 -6.06
C ASP A 141 -14.46 -7.28 -7.33
N PHE A 142 -15.30 -8.32 -7.28
CA PHE A 142 -16.31 -8.62 -8.30
C PHE A 142 -17.67 -8.87 -7.65
N ASP A 143 -18.66 -8.11 -8.06
CA ASP A 143 -20.05 -8.30 -7.67
C ASP A 143 -20.76 -9.12 -8.75
N PRO A 144 -21.10 -10.38 -8.49
CA PRO A 144 -21.75 -11.25 -9.49
C PRO A 144 -23.19 -10.83 -9.82
N ASP A 145 -23.90 -10.23 -8.86
CA ASP A 145 -25.29 -9.80 -9.06
C ASP A 145 -25.38 -8.59 -9.99
N LEU A 146 -24.42 -7.69 -9.88
CA LEU A 146 -24.30 -6.50 -10.73
C LEU A 146 -23.40 -6.71 -11.96
N ASN A 147 -22.71 -7.85 -12.05
CA ASN A 147 -21.66 -8.13 -13.04
C ASN A 147 -20.65 -6.98 -13.15
N LYS A 148 -20.12 -6.54 -11.99
CA LYS A 148 -19.31 -5.34 -11.89
C LYS A 148 -18.03 -5.57 -11.12
N TYR A 149 -16.91 -5.07 -11.66
CA TYR A 149 -15.64 -4.98 -10.97
C TYR A 149 -15.52 -3.65 -10.20
N SER A 150 -14.87 -3.70 -9.04
CA SER A 150 -14.54 -2.52 -8.24
C SER A 150 -13.06 -2.57 -7.85
N ILE A 151 -12.36 -1.46 -8.08
CA ILE A 151 -10.97 -1.28 -7.68
C ILE A 151 -10.98 -0.40 -6.42
N ASN A 152 -10.36 -0.92 -5.36
CA ASN A 152 -10.21 -0.20 -4.11
C ASN A 152 -8.74 0.13 -3.90
N ASP A 153 -8.45 1.37 -3.47
CA ASP A 153 -7.12 1.88 -3.20
C ASP A 153 -7.11 2.42 -1.75
N TYR A 154 -6.15 1.95 -0.95
CA TYR A 154 -6.02 2.32 0.46
C TYR A 154 -5.00 3.43 0.63
N LYS A 155 -5.38 4.49 1.33
CA LYS A 155 -4.51 5.65 1.58
C LYS A 155 -4.23 5.80 3.07
N THR A 156 -2.94 5.86 3.40
CA THR A 156 -2.44 6.07 4.77
C THR A 156 -2.17 7.53 5.10
N SER A 157 -2.35 8.44 4.12
CA SER A 157 -2.16 9.88 4.31
C SER A 157 -3.48 10.58 4.67
N LYS A 158 -3.41 11.63 5.50
CA LYS A 158 -4.54 12.54 5.68
C LYS A 158 -4.75 13.33 4.38
N ARG A 159 -6.00 13.37 3.94
CA ARG A 159 -6.44 14.30 2.88
C ARG A 159 -6.59 15.68 3.45
#